data_0ed53576afa9bbd166856a6b9de69625
#
_entry.id   0ed53576afa9bbd166856a6b9de69625
#
_cell.length_a   1.000
_cell.length_b   1.000
_cell.length_c   1.000
_cell.angle_alpha   90.00
_cell.angle_beta   90.00
_cell.angle_gamma   90.00
#
_symmetry.space_group_name_H-M   'P 1'
#
loop_
_entity.id
_entity.type
_entity.pdbx_description
1 polymer ?
#
loop_
_entity_poly.entity_id
_entity_poly.type
_entity_poly.pdbx_seq_one_letter_code
_entity_poly.pdbx_strand_id
1 'polypeptide(L)'
;MSAEQTPAPETDGPDGPRPRRLTYAAVLVAVEGLALAVAGGWMLVLGLTGEPDDRQQAVTGGVTLVVLALLPLLAARGLIGRRGWSRGPAVITQVMALPVAYNLLQADSVAIPAGIALAVVAVAALVLLVNPATTQALGIRGPGRRTEEPKS
;
A
#
# COMPACT_ATOMS: atom_id res chain seq x y z
N MET A 1 -33.30 30.31 30.85
CA MET A 1 -31.90 29.91 30.66
C MET A 1 -31.89 28.77 29.65
N SER A 2 -31.70 29.13 28.38
CA SER A 2 -31.64 28.13 27.29
C SER A 2 -30.29 27.43 27.33
N ALA A 3 -30.30 26.14 27.56
CA ALA A 3 -29.09 25.31 27.45
C ALA A 3 -28.65 25.27 26.01
N GLU A 4 -27.51 25.89 25.73
CA GLU A 4 -26.80 25.84 24.47
C GLU A 4 -26.37 24.38 24.24
N GLN A 5 -27.08 23.71 23.34
CA GLN A 5 -26.69 22.37 22.90
C GLN A 5 -25.45 22.51 22.05
N THR A 6 -24.26 22.18 22.63
CA THR A 6 -23.03 21.94 21.89
C THR A 6 -23.30 20.84 20.86
N PRO A 7 -23.10 21.10 19.55
CA PRO A 7 -23.25 20.05 18.55
C PRO A 7 -22.32 18.89 18.88
N ALA A 8 -22.86 17.69 18.95
CA ALA A 8 -22.06 16.50 19.10
C ALA A 8 -21.08 16.43 17.91
N PRO A 9 -19.81 16.05 18.11
CA PRO A 9 -18.86 15.88 17.01
C PRO A 9 -19.46 14.85 16.04
N GLU A 10 -19.65 15.28 14.79
CA GLU A 10 -20.07 14.40 13.70
C GLU A 10 -19.11 13.19 13.69
N THR A 11 -19.65 12.05 14.06
CA THR A 11 -18.95 10.78 13.93
C THR A 11 -18.79 10.54 12.42
N ASP A 12 -17.56 10.65 11.92
CA ASP A 12 -17.16 10.19 10.59
C ASP A 12 -17.51 8.70 10.46
N GLY A 13 -18.77 8.42 10.11
CA GLY A 13 -19.23 7.09 9.77
C GLY A 13 -18.58 6.61 8.46
N PRO A 14 -18.74 5.33 8.10
CA PRO A 14 -18.19 4.77 6.86
C PRO A 14 -18.63 5.50 5.59
N ASP A 15 -19.65 6.35 5.65
CA ASP A 15 -20.20 7.13 4.55
C ASP A 15 -19.67 8.58 4.47
N GLY A 16 -18.81 9.02 5.38
CA GLY A 16 -18.16 10.34 5.35
C GLY A 16 -17.20 10.54 4.16
N PRO A 17 -16.82 11.80 3.83
CA PRO A 17 -15.85 12.06 2.76
C PRO A 17 -14.54 11.30 3.00
N ARG A 18 -13.96 10.75 1.92
CA ARG A 18 -12.74 9.94 2.02
C ARG A 18 -11.59 10.75 2.61
N PRO A 19 -10.92 10.27 3.67
CA PRO A 19 -9.72 10.92 4.16
C PRO A 19 -8.68 10.98 3.04
N ARG A 20 -8.16 12.16 2.72
CA ARG A 20 -7.13 12.35 1.69
C ARG A 20 -5.94 11.41 1.88
N ARG A 21 -5.59 11.12 3.13
CA ARG A 21 -4.49 10.22 3.49
C ARG A 21 -4.70 8.79 2.99
N LEU A 22 -5.93 8.26 3.07
CA LEU A 22 -6.25 6.94 2.54
C LEU A 22 -6.13 6.90 1.01
N THR A 23 -6.56 7.95 0.33
CA THR A 23 -6.40 8.08 -1.12
C THR A 23 -4.93 8.13 -1.52
N TYR A 24 -4.10 8.92 -0.82
CA TYR A 24 -2.66 8.95 -1.08
C TYR A 24 -1.99 7.60 -0.84
N ALA A 25 -2.33 6.90 0.25
CA ALA A 25 -1.82 5.54 0.49
C ALA A 25 -2.21 4.59 -0.65
N ALA A 26 -3.47 4.60 -1.08
CA ALA A 26 -3.96 3.77 -2.17
C ALA A 26 -3.23 4.08 -3.50
N VAL A 27 -3.00 5.36 -3.80
CA VAL A 27 -2.27 5.79 -5.01
C VAL A 27 -0.81 5.32 -4.96
N LEU A 28 -0.11 5.50 -3.84
CA LEU A 28 1.29 5.05 -3.71
C LEU A 28 1.42 3.54 -3.91
N VAL A 29 0.56 2.76 -3.25
CA VAL A 29 0.54 1.29 -3.39
C VAL A 29 0.15 0.86 -4.80
N ALA A 30 -0.76 1.58 -5.47
CA ALA A 30 -1.12 1.30 -6.86
C ALA A 30 0.03 1.59 -7.83
N VAL A 31 0.73 2.71 -7.65
CA VAL A 31 1.91 3.09 -8.48
C VAL A 31 3.01 2.04 -8.34
N GLU A 32 3.28 1.58 -7.11
CA GLU A 32 4.25 0.52 -6.87
C GLU A 32 3.86 -0.79 -7.58
N GLY A 33 2.61 -1.22 -7.44
CA GLY A 33 2.11 -2.41 -8.13
C GLY A 33 2.19 -2.29 -9.65
N LEU A 34 1.87 -1.12 -10.19
CA LEU A 34 1.98 -0.86 -11.62
C LEU A 34 3.45 -0.88 -12.09
N ALA A 35 4.35 -0.30 -11.33
CA ALA A 35 5.79 -0.32 -11.64
C ALA A 35 6.33 -1.76 -11.68
N LEU A 36 5.94 -2.60 -10.72
CA LEU A 36 6.30 -4.03 -10.70
C LEU A 36 5.73 -4.77 -11.92
N ALA A 37 4.45 -4.51 -12.26
CA ALA A 37 3.82 -5.13 -13.42
C ALA A 37 4.50 -4.76 -14.73
N VAL A 38 4.84 -3.47 -14.90
CA VAL A 38 5.55 -2.97 -16.09
C VAL A 38 6.96 -3.56 -16.17
N ALA A 39 7.71 -3.54 -15.07
CA ALA A 39 9.07 -4.11 -15.03
C ALA A 39 9.05 -5.62 -15.33
N GLY A 40 8.14 -6.36 -14.71
CA GLY A 40 7.98 -7.79 -14.96
C GLY A 40 7.53 -8.10 -16.38
N GLY A 41 6.59 -7.36 -16.91
CA GLY A 41 6.14 -7.47 -18.31
C GLY A 41 7.26 -7.18 -19.29
N TRP A 42 8.07 -6.14 -19.03
CA TRP A 42 9.24 -5.83 -19.85
C TRP A 42 10.26 -6.97 -19.84
N MET A 43 10.61 -7.51 -18.66
CA MET A 43 11.49 -8.67 -18.54
C MET A 43 10.96 -9.89 -19.31
N LEU A 44 9.65 -10.15 -19.25
CA LEU A 44 9.02 -11.23 -20.01
C LEU A 44 9.16 -11.02 -21.51
N VAL A 45 8.88 -9.81 -22.01
CA VAL A 45 9.04 -9.49 -23.43
C VAL A 45 10.48 -9.76 -23.88
N LEU A 46 11.47 -9.23 -23.15
CA LEU A 46 12.89 -9.46 -23.46
C LEU A 46 13.28 -10.94 -23.42
N GLY A 47 12.78 -11.69 -22.40
CA GLY A 47 13.07 -13.12 -22.27
C GLY A 47 12.41 -13.97 -23.35
N LEU A 48 11.27 -13.56 -23.91
CA LEU A 48 10.54 -14.32 -24.93
C LEU A 48 10.95 -13.95 -26.35
N THR A 49 11.31 -12.69 -26.62
CA THR A 49 11.55 -12.17 -27.97
C THR A 49 13.00 -11.79 -28.24
N GLY A 50 13.79 -11.52 -27.20
CA GLY A 50 15.20 -11.16 -27.29
C GLY A 50 16.13 -12.38 -27.17
N GLU A 51 17.41 -12.08 -27.16
CA GLU A 51 18.50 -13.02 -26.85
C GLU A 51 19.22 -12.53 -25.58
N PRO A 52 18.56 -12.58 -24.39
CA PRO A 52 19.20 -12.21 -23.15
C PRO A 52 20.27 -13.26 -22.79
N ASP A 53 21.35 -12.84 -22.13
CA ASP A 53 22.43 -13.70 -21.68
C ASP A 53 21.91 -14.85 -20.78
N ASP A 54 20.85 -14.58 -20.01
CA ASP A 54 20.12 -15.57 -19.24
C ASP A 54 18.61 -15.46 -19.47
N ARG A 55 18.12 -16.18 -20.49
CA ARG A 55 16.72 -16.24 -20.86
C ARG A 55 15.84 -16.80 -19.74
N GLN A 56 16.32 -17.83 -19.05
CA GLN A 56 15.56 -18.47 -17.97
C GLN A 56 15.36 -17.48 -16.81
N GLN A 57 16.41 -16.75 -16.44
CA GLN A 57 16.34 -15.74 -15.39
C GLN A 57 15.38 -14.60 -15.77
N ALA A 58 15.43 -14.12 -17.00
CA ALA A 58 14.54 -13.06 -17.47
C ALA A 58 13.07 -13.49 -17.44
N VAL A 59 12.74 -14.69 -17.91
CA VAL A 59 11.35 -15.20 -17.88
C VAL A 59 10.89 -15.47 -16.46
N THR A 60 11.68 -16.16 -15.65
CA THR A 60 11.31 -16.50 -14.27
C THR A 60 11.19 -15.23 -13.42
N GLY A 61 12.14 -14.30 -13.52
CA GLY A 61 12.08 -13.02 -12.83
C GLY A 61 10.88 -12.18 -13.26
N GLY A 62 10.62 -12.12 -14.56
CA GLY A 62 9.46 -11.39 -15.11
C GLY A 62 8.13 -11.94 -14.61
N VAL A 63 7.93 -13.26 -14.64
CA VAL A 63 6.73 -13.91 -14.07
C VAL A 63 6.61 -13.61 -12.58
N THR A 64 7.69 -13.72 -11.84
CA THR A 64 7.71 -13.45 -10.40
C THR A 64 7.28 -12.01 -10.10
N LEU A 65 7.83 -11.02 -10.83
CA LEU A 65 7.45 -9.61 -10.64
C LEU A 65 5.98 -9.35 -10.98
N VAL A 66 5.46 -9.95 -12.05
CA VAL A 66 4.03 -9.80 -12.41
C VAL A 66 3.13 -10.41 -11.34
N VAL A 67 3.47 -11.58 -10.82
CA VAL A 67 2.70 -12.21 -9.73
C VAL A 67 2.78 -11.37 -8.45
N LEU A 68 3.96 -10.87 -8.09
CA LEU A 68 4.13 -10.01 -6.93
C LEU A 68 3.38 -8.67 -7.08
N ALA A 69 3.24 -8.14 -8.29
CA ALA A 69 2.48 -6.92 -8.56
C ALA A 69 0.98 -7.05 -8.19
N LEU A 70 0.44 -8.27 -8.20
CA LEU A 70 -0.97 -8.50 -7.83
C LEU A 70 -1.25 -8.10 -6.38
N LEU A 71 -0.30 -8.29 -5.46
CA LEU A 71 -0.50 -7.95 -4.03
C LEU A 71 -0.75 -6.46 -3.81
N PRO A 72 0.15 -5.54 -4.24
CA PRO A 72 -0.10 -4.11 -4.08
C PRO A 72 -1.31 -3.63 -4.90
N LEU A 73 -1.58 -4.18 -6.09
CA LEU A 73 -2.74 -3.79 -6.88
C LEU A 73 -4.07 -4.18 -6.21
N LEU A 74 -4.16 -5.40 -5.65
CA LEU A 74 -5.32 -5.83 -4.89
C LEU A 74 -5.48 -5.04 -3.59
N ALA A 75 -4.36 -4.76 -2.90
CA ALA A 75 -4.36 -3.92 -1.70
C ALA A 75 -4.85 -2.50 -2.02
N ALA A 76 -4.36 -1.87 -3.07
CA ALA A 76 -4.79 -0.55 -3.52
C ALA A 76 -6.29 -0.51 -3.84
N ARG A 77 -6.78 -1.52 -4.57
CA ARG A 77 -8.22 -1.68 -4.85
C ARG A 77 -9.04 -1.80 -3.56
N GLY A 78 -8.56 -2.59 -2.61
CA GLY A 78 -9.21 -2.76 -1.30
C GLY A 78 -9.20 -1.48 -0.47
N LEU A 79 -8.11 -0.70 -0.49
CA LEU A 79 -8.00 0.61 0.17
C LEU A 79 -8.98 1.62 -0.44
N ILE A 80 -9.10 1.66 -1.78
CA ILE A 80 -10.08 2.48 -2.47
C ILE A 80 -11.51 2.08 -2.08
N GLY A 81 -11.78 0.78 -1.93
CA GLY A 81 -13.06 0.23 -1.49
C GLY A 81 -13.30 0.31 0.02
N ARG A 82 -12.42 0.96 0.80
CA ARG A 82 -12.48 1.05 2.29
C ARG A 82 -12.61 -0.32 2.98
N ARG A 83 -12.06 -1.37 2.39
CA ARG A 83 -12.11 -2.71 2.94
C ARG A 83 -11.03 -2.88 4.00
N GLY A 84 -11.41 -3.14 5.25
CA GLY A 84 -10.47 -3.27 6.39
C GLY A 84 -9.39 -4.34 6.17
N TRP A 85 -9.68 -5.42 5.44
CA TRP A 85 -8.72 -6.48 5.14
C TRP A 85 -7.53 -6.01 4.29
N SER A 86 -7.71 -4.96 3.46
CA SER A 86 -6.67 -4.51 2.53
C SER A 86 -5.46 -3.87 3.21
N ARG A 87 -5.60 -3.45 4.47
CA ARG A 87 -4.49 -2.88 5.25
C ARG A 87 -3.37 -3.90 5.49
N GLY A 88 -3.71 -5.15 5.82
CA GLY A 88 -2.73 -6.20 6.06
C GLY A 88 -1.81 -6.42 4.86
N PRO A 89 -2.34 -6.81 3.69
CA PRO A 89 -1.55 -6.94 2.47
C PRO A 89 -0.78 -5.67 2.10
N ALA A 90 -1.38 -4.47 2.25
CA ALA A 90 -0.69 -3.22 1.95
C ALA A 90 0.53 -3.01 2.86
N VAL A 91 0.41 -3.22 4.17
CA VAL A 91 1.53 -3.08 5.12
C VAL A 91 2.61 -4.12 4.84
N ILE A 92 2.24 -5.38 4.60
CA ILE A 92 3.19 -6.46 4.31
C ILE A 92 3.99 -6.13 3.03
N THR A 93 3.31 -5.66 1.98
CA THR A 93 3.98 -5.24 0.75
C THR A 93 5.03 -4.17 1.01
N GLN A 94 4.69 -3.15 1.80
CA GLN A 94 5.63 -2.07 2.12
C GLN A 94 6.81 -2.54 2.99
N VAL A 95 6.56 -3.44 3.94
CA VAL A 95 7.62 -4.04 4.75
C VAL A 95 8.57 -4.87 3.88
N MET A 96 8.03 -5.60 2.89
CA MET A 96 8.84 -6.38 1.95
C MET A 96 9.56 -5.50 0.91
N ALA A 97 9.04 -4.32 0.60
CA ALA A 97 9.70 -3.37 -0.29
C ALA A 97 11.00 -2.79 0.30
N LEU A 98 11.11 -2.68 1.64
CA LEU A 98 12.30 -2.14 2.30
C LEU A 98 13.58 -2.95 2.05
N PRO A 99 13.62 -4.30 2.26
CA PRO A 99 14.80 -5.08 1.91
C PRO A 99 15.09 -5.09 0.41
N VAL A 100 14.07 -5.00 -0.46
CA VAL A 100 14.28 -4.85 -1.90
C VAL A 100 14.94 -3.50 -2.21
N ALA A 101 14.45 -2.41 -1.64
CA ALA A 101 15.05 -1.10 -1.77
C ALA A 101 16.51 -1.09 -1.28
N TYR A 102 16.78 -1.73 -0.15
CA TYR A 102 18.14 -1.87 0.39
C TYR A 102 19.06 -2.61 -0.60
N ASN A 103 18.61 -3.73 -1.17
CA ASN A 103 19.39 -4.45 -2.17
C ASN A 103 19.66 -3.61 -3.42
N LEU A 104 18.68 -2.83 -3.90
CA LEU A 104 18.87 -1.92 -5.03
C LEU A 104 19.89 -0.81 -4.73
N LEU A 105 19.97 -0.35 -3.48
CA LEU A 105 20.97 0.64 -3.04
C LEU A 105 22.39 0.07 -2.98
N GLN A 106 22.52 -1.25 -2.85
CA GLN A 106 23.80 -1.96 -2.83
C GLN A 106 24.24 -2.44 -4.23
N ALA A 107 23.36 -2.34 -5.22
CA ALA A 107 23.64 -2.73 -6.60
C ALA A 107 24.38 -1.62 -7.37
N ASP A 108 24.59 -1.82 -8.67
CA ASP A 108 25.25 -0.86 -9.53
C ASP A 108 24.51 0.48 -9.61
N SER A 109 25.23 1.54 -9.97
CA SER A 109 24.79 2.94 -9.95
C SER A 109 23.43 3.21 -10.63
N VAL A 110 23.06 2.42 -11.63
CA VAL A 110 21.78 2.56 -12.36
C VAL A 110 20.58 2.14 -11.48
N ALA A 111 20.75 1.19 -10.56
CA ALA A 111 19.69 0.70 -9.68
C ALA A 111 19.46 1.59 -8.43
N ILE A 112 20.43 2.41 -8.05
CA ILE A 112 20.39 3.26 -6.86
C ILE A 112 19.19 4.22 -6.87
N PRO A 113 18.90 4.98 -7.95
CA PRO A 113 17.73 5.85 -7.99
C PRO A 113 16.40 5.11 -7.79
N ALA A 114 16.28 3.90 -8.34
CA ALA A 114 15.11 3.06 -8.15
C ALA A 114 14.99 2.58 -6.69
N GLY A 115 16.10 2.23 -6.05
CA GLY A 115 16.16 1.87 -4.63
C GLY A 115 15.73 3.04 -3.72
N ILE A 116 16.20 4.26 -3.99
CA ILE A 116 15.80 5.46 -3.26
C ILE A 116 14.29 5.71 -3.44
N ALA A 117 13.80 5.69 -4.67
CA ALA A 117 12.40 5.92 -4.97
C ALA A 117 11.51 4.88 -4.25
N LEU A 118 11.87 3.61 -4.31
CA LEU A 118 11.15 2.53 -3.65
C LEU A 118 11.14 2.71 -2.12
N ALA A 119 12.29 3.03 -1.51
CA ALA A 119 12.38 3.28 -0.06
C ALA A 119 11.48 4.44 0.38
N VAL A 120 11.49 5.55 -0.35
CA VAL A 120 10.66 6.73 -0.05
C VAL A 120 9.17 6.38 -0.16
N VAL A 121 8.77 5.68 -1.22
CA VAL A 121 7.36 5.25 -1.42
C VAL A 121 6.93 4.30 -0.31
N ALA A 122 7.75 3.31 0.02
CA ALA A 122 7.44 2.32 1.06
C ALA A 122 7.27 2.98 2.44
N VAL A 123 8.19 3.86 2.83
CA VAL A 123 8.11 4.57 4.12
C VAL A 123 6.89 5.50 4.14
N ALA A 124 6.66 6.27 3.08
CA ALA A 124 5.52 7.17 2.99
C ALA A 124 4.18 6.40 3.08
N ALA A 125 4.06 5.29 2.34
CA ALA A 125 2.88 4.44 2.38
C ALA A 125 2.67 3.82 3.77
N LEU A 126 3.73 3.32 4.43
CA LEU A 126 3.66 2.80 5.80
C LEU A 126 3.16 3.86 6.79
N VAL A 127 3.71 5.06 6.75
CA VAL A 127 3.28 6.17 7.61
C VAL A 127 1.81 6.48 7.41
N LEU A 128 1.34 6.52 6.15
CA LEU A 128 -0.06 6.75 5.83
C LEU A 128 -0.97 5.61 6.29
N LEU A 129 -0.55 4.35 6.13
CA LEU A 129 -1.33 3.17 6.50
C LEU A 129 -1.43 2.96 8.02
N VAL A 130 -0.40 3.32 8.77
CA VAL A 130 -0.38 3.19 10.24
C VAL A 130 -1.10 4.36 10.92
N ASN A 131 -1.37 5.44 10.20
CA ASN A 131 -2.03 6.61 10.77
C ASN A 131 -3.43 6.26 11.34
N PRO A 132 -3.78 6.74 12.57
CA PRO A 132 -5.08 6.48 13.20
C PRO A 132 -6.28 6.85 12.35
N ALA A 133 -6.21 7.94 11.57
CA ALA A 133 -7.28 8.35 10.66
C ALA A 133 -7.54 7.32 9.55
N THR A 134 -6.48 6.69 9.02
CA THR A 134 -6.60 5.61 8.04
C THR A 134 -7.22 4.35 8.66
N THR A 135 -6.83 4.04 9.90
CA THR A 135 -7.35 2.89 10.65
C THR A 135 -8.85 3.03 10.91
N GLN A 136 -9.30 4.22 11.33
CA GLN A 136 -10.70 4.54 11.56
C GLN A 136 -11.52 4.50 10.26
N ALA A 137 -11.00 5.06 9.18
CA ALA A 137 -11.63 5.06 7.85
C ALA A 137 -11.83 3.66 7.27
N LEU A 138 -11.02 2.68 7.69
CA LEU A 138 -11.13 1.27 7.33
C LEU A 138 -12.02 0.47 8.29
N GLY A 139 -12.70 1.13 9.25
CA GLY A 139 -13.60 0.49 10.22
C GLY A 139 -12.90 -0.42 11.24
N ILE A 140 -11.57 -0.30 11.39
CA ILE A 140 -10.80 -1.10 12.34
C ILE A 140 -10.89 -0.42 13.69
N ARG A 141 -11.71 -0.98 14.60
CA ARG A 141 -11.80 -0.53 15.99
C ARG A 141 -10.51 -0.89 16.74
N GLY A 142 -9.81 0.12 17.25
CA GLY A 142 -8.65 -0.10 18.11
C GLY A 142 -9.04 -0.84 19.40
N PRO A 143 -8.13 -1.65 19.99
CA PRO A 143 -8.37 -2.27 21.29
C PRO A 143 -8.49 -1.17 22.34
N GLY A 144 -9.68 -0.96 22.92
CA GLY A 144 -9.84 -0.04 24.06
C GLY A 144 -11.14 0.76 24.14
N ARG A 145 -12.03 0.72 23.15
CA ARG A 145 -13.36 1.31 23.32
C ARG A 145 -14.38 0.22 23.71
N ARG A 146 -14.31 -0.22 24.99
CA ARG A 146 -15.47 -0.85 25.62
C ARG A 146 -16.56 0.22 25.63
N THR A 147 -17.68 -0.07 24.98
CA THR A 147 -18.93 0.61 25.27
C THR A 147 -19.19 0.39 26.74
N GLU A 148 -19.09 1.44 27.56
CA GLU A 148 -19.68 1.42 28.90
C GLU A 148 -21.18 1.29 28.67
N GLU A 149 -21.68 0.08 28.88
CA GLU A 149 -23.10 -0.22 28.93
C GLU A 149 -23.65 0.53 30.16
N PRO A 150 -24.68 1.38 30.01
CA PRO A 150 -25.26 2.05 31.16
C PRO A 150 -25.83 0.96 32.08
N LYS A 151 -25.27 0.82 33.26
CA LYS A 151 -25.87 0.02 34.32
C LYS A 151 -27.15 0.72 34.75
N SER A 152 -28.26 0.14 34.37
CA SER A 152 -29.59 0.41 34.95
C SER A 152 -29.73 -0.13 36.36
#